data_a1d81aff16afca6f29b62c22ae2ee9e7
#
_entry.id   a1d81aff16afca6f29b62c22ae2ee9e7
#
_cell.length_a   1.000
_cell.length_b   1.000
_cell.length_c   1.000
_cell.angle_alpha   90.00
_cell.angle_beta   90.00
_cell.angle_gamma   90.00
#
_symmetry.space_group_name_H-M   'P 1'
#
loop_
_entity.id
_entity.type
_entity.pdbx_description
1 polymer ?
#
loop_
_entity_poly.entity_id
_entity_poly.type
_entity_poly.pdbx_seq_one_letter_code
_entity_poly.pdbx_strand_id
1 'polypeptide(L)'
;MGAPAFPSLPLRWAAGAPPPRLPVAIPPARLAPVRGGRPLKRWRYVAAFSDELMLCAAVAAVGPGRSSWWAVWDRRRGILAEHTRLLGRGLVRFGAGGRGRVADRGVAI
;
A
#
# COMPACT_ATOMS: atom_id res chain seq x y z
N MET A 1 25.33 0.58 23.45
CA MET A 1 24.70 1.72 22.74
C MET A 1 23.20 1.50 22.73
N GLY A 2 22.46 2.44 23.27
CA GLY A 2 21.00 2.40 23.23
C GLY A 2 20.48 2.55 21.80
N ALA A 3 19.33 1.93 21.47
CA ALA A 3 18.64 2.18 20.21
C ALA A 3 18.36 3.68 20.08
N PRO A 4 18.44 4.26 18.87
CA PRO A 4 18.09 5.65 18.67
C PRO A 4 16.64 5.87 19.11
N ALA A 5 16.43 6.83 19.99
CA ALA A 5 15.09 7.23 20.38
C ALA A 5 14.42 7.87 19.17
N PHE A 6 13.38 7.25 18.65
CA PHE A 6 12.55 7.90 17.64
C PHE A 6 11.77 9.03 18.32
N PRO A 7 11.73 10.21 17.71
CA PRO A 7 10.91 11.28 18.24
C PRO A 7 9.45 10.82 18.29
N SER A 8 8.81 11.01 19.42
CA SER A 8 7.37 10.78 19.53
C SER A 8 6.65 11.78 18.62
N LEU A 9 6.01 11.28 17.58
CA LEU A 9 5.18 12.11 16.71
C LEU A 9 3.77 12.23 17.32
N PRO A 10 3.13 13.39 17.23
CA PRO A 10 1.76 13.53 17.65
C PRO A 10 0.88 12.60 16.80
N LEU A 11 0.01 11.83 17.45
CA LEU A 11 -0.96 10.97 16.78
C LEU A 11 -1.98 11.76 15.94
N ARG A 12 -2.11 13.04 16.23
CA ARG A 12 -3.00 13.98 15.52
C ARG A 12 -2.29 15.30 15.33
N TRP A 13 -2.46 15.90 14.17
CA TRP A 13 -2.09 17.27 13.90
C TRP A 13 -3.34 18.10 13.57
N ALA A 14 -3.23 19.39 13.74
CA ALA A 14 -4.35 20.30 13.49
C ALA A 14 -4.77 20.22 12.00
N ALA A 15 -6.06 20.29 11.75
CA ALA A 15 -6.59 20.35 10.41
C ALA A 15 -5.97 21.54 9.63
N GLY A 16 -5.47 21.26 8.43
CA GLY A 16 -4.79 22.25 7.58
C GLY A 16 -3.29 22.40 7.85
N ALA A 17 -2.75 21.81 8.90
CA ALA A 17 -1.30 21.75 9.10
C ALA A 17 -0.67 20.66 8.23
N PRO A 18 0.51 20.89 7.63
CA PRO A 18 1.21 19.83 6.93
C PRO A 18 1.65 18.73 7.92
N PRO A 19 1.64 17.46 7.53
CA PRO A 19 2.14 16.40 8.38
C PRO A 19 3.61 16.65 8.74
N PRO A 20 4.03 16.27 9.96
CA PRO A 20 5.42 16.45 10.37
C PRO A 20 6.35 15.65 9.46
N ARG A 21 7.45 16.26 9.04
CA ARG A 21 8.48 15.57 8.26
C ARG A 21 9.31 14.72 9.20
N LEU A 22 9.45 13.45 8.86
CA LEU A 22 10.37 12.56 9.54
C LEU A 22 11.82 12.92 9.19
N PRO A 23 12.75 12.93 10.16
CA PRO A 23 14.16 13.18 9.90
C PRO A 23 14.86 11.94 9.33
N VAL A 24 14.24 11.31 8.35
CA VAL A 24 14.75 10.11 7.68
C VAL A 24 14.67 10.28 6.18
N ALA A 25 15.61 9.74 5.46
CA ALA A 25 15.55 9.73 4.01
C ALA A 25 14.38 8.83 3.53
N ILE A 26 13.54 9.38 2.69
CA ILE A 26 12.45 8.62 2.07
C ILE A 26 13.01 7.95 0.81
N PRO A 27 12.82 6.63 0.65
CA PRO A 27 13.21 5.95 -0.58
C PRO A 27 12.59 6.59 -1.81
N PRO A 28 13.25 6.54 -2.98
CA PRO A 28 12.69 7.07 -4.21
C PRO A 28 11.38 6.35 -4.56
N ALA A 29 10.45 7.04 -5.22
CA ALA A 29 9.15 6.50 -5.62
C ALA A 29 9.27 5.26 -6.53
N ARG A 30 10.38 5.13 -7.24
CA ARG A 30 10.70 3.95 -8.06
C ARG A 30 11.96 3.30 -7.52
N LEU A 31 11.82 2.04 -7.12
CA LEU A 31 12.93 1.20 -6.73
C LEU A 31 13.39 0.36 -7.93
N ALA A 32 14.68 0.18 -8.06
CA ALA A 32 15.23 -0.71 -9.07
C ALA A 32 14.74 -2.16 -8.86
N PRO A 33 14.50 -2.93 -9.92
CA PRO A 33 14.08 -4.32 -9.77
C PRO A 33 15.16 -5.22 -9.22
N VAL A 34 16.42 -4.83 -9.34
CA VAL A 34 17.59 -5.59 -8.89
C VAL A 34 18.55 -4.67 -8.16
N ARG A 35 19.14 -5.15 -7.08
CA ARG A 35 20.19 -4.46 -6.33
C ARG A 35 21.28 -5.47 -5.94
N GLY A 36 22.53 -5.18 -6.30
CA GLY A 36 23.64 -6.08 -5.99
C GLY A 36 23.46 -7.50 -6.55
N GLY A 37 22.94 -7.63 -7.76
CA GLY A 37 22.68 -8.92 -8.40
C GLY A 37 21.49 -9.71 -7.83
N ARG A 38 20.77 -9.16 -6.86
CA ARG A 38 19.62 -9.83 -6.23
C ARG A 38 18.31 -9.15 -6.59
N PRO A 39 17.25 -9.90 -6.89
CA PRO A 39 15.93 -9.33 -7.08
C PRO A 39 15.46 -8.58 -5.83
N LEU A 40 14.96 -7.37 -6.02
CA LEU A 40 14.32 -6.62 -4.96
C LEU A 40 12.85 -6.95 -4.89
N LYS A 41 12.36 -7.19 -3.69
CA LYS A 41 10.93 -7.23 -3.41
C LYS A 41 10.43 -5.80 -3.25
N ARG A 42 9.50 -5.42 -4.11
CA ARG A 42 8.90 -4.09 -4.13
C ARG A 42 7.40 -4.25 -4.00
N TRP A 43 6.77 -3.41 -3.21
CA TRP A 43 5.32 -3.39 -3.12
C TRP A 43 4.79 -1.97 -3.02
N ARG A 44 3.58 -1.79 -3.47
CA ARG A 44 2.74 -0.63 -3.18
C ARG A 44 1.48 -1.13 -2.51
N TYR A 45 1.11 -0.46 -1.47
CA TYR A 45 -0.04 -0.81 -0.65
C TYR A 45 -0.81 0.46 -0.31
N VAL A 46 -2.13 0.37 -0.38
CA VAL A 46 -3.04 1.40 0.10
C VAL A 46 -4.11 0.75 0.96
N ALA A 47 -4.47 1.43 2.02
CA ALA A 47 -5.61 1.05 2.84
C ALA A 47 -6.42 2.28 3.21
N ALA A 48 -7.72 2.11 3.30
CA ALA A 48 -8.64 3.12 3.79
C ALA A 48 -9.57 2.49 4.81
N PHE A 49 -9.89 3.27 5.82
CA PHE A 49 -10.69 2.82 6.95
C PHE A 49 -11.77 3.84 7.23
N SER A 50 -12.97 3.35 7.44
CA SER A 50 -14.09 4.10 7.96
C SER A 50 -14.82 3.27 9.01
N ASP A 51 -15.82 3.83 9.64
CA ASP A 51 -16.64 3.08 10.60
C ASP A 51 -17.40 1.93 9.95
N GLU A 52 -17.67 2.04 8.66
CA GLU A 52 -18.47 1.08 7.91
C GLU A 52 -17.64 0.12 7.08
N LEU A 53 -16.57 0.62 6.48
CA LEU A 53 -15.76 -0.13 5.52
C LEU A 53 -14.29 -0.07 5.87
N MET A 54 -13.63 -1.18 5.64
CA MET A 54 -12.17 -1.25 5.53
C MET A 54 -11.83 -1.78 4.14
N LEU A 55 -10.91 -1.15 3.46
CA LEU A 55 -10.41 -1.64 2.19
C LEU A 55 -8.89 -1.59 2.13
N CYS A 56 -8.32 -2.51 1.41
CA CYS A 56 -6.92 -2.47 1.04
C CYS A 56 -6.70 -3.00 -0.37
N ALA A 57 -5.64 -2.52 -0.98
CA ALA A 57 -5.19 -3.01 -2.27
C ALA A 57 -3.68 -2.94 -2.35
N ALA A 58 -3.07 -3.91 -3.00
CA ALA A 58 -1.62 -3.98 -3.11
C ALA A 58 -1.14 -4.63 -4.41
N VAL A 59 0.04 -4.23 -4.81
CA VAL A 59 0.83 -4.88 -5.85
C VAL A 59 2.20 -5.17 -5.28
N ALA A 60 2.66 -6.41 -5.40
CA ALA A 60 4.03 -6.82 -5.09
C ALA A 60 4.74 -7.27 -6.36
N ALA A 61 6.02 -6.98 -6.45
CA ALA A 61 6.90 -7.44 -7.53
C ALA A 61 8.19 -7.99 -6.94
N VAL A 62 8.59 -9.16 -7.40
CA VAL A 62 9.88 -9.78 -7.07
C VAL A 62 10.51 -10.21 -8.38
N GLY A 63 11.58 -9.52 -8.79
CA GLY A 63 12.14 -9.70 -10.13
C GLY A 63 11.06 -9.46 -11.20
N PRO A 64 10.87 -10.38 -12.16
CA PRO A 64 9.84 -10.30 -13.19
C PRO A 64 8.44 -10.68 -12.70
N GLY A 65 8.34 -11.35 -11.55
CA GLY A 65 7.08 -11.82 -10.99
C GLY A 65 6.28 -10.70 -10.34
N ARG A 66 4.97 -10.70 -10.57
CA ARG A 66 4.02 -9.76 -9.95
C ARG A 66 2.85 -10.51 -9.36
N SER A 67 2.42 -10.05 -8.19
CA SER A 67 1.16 -10.45 -7.58
C SER A 67 0.38 -9.21 -7.19
N SER A 68 -0.92 -9.34 -7.14
CA SER A 68 -1.80 -8.26 -6.69
C SER A 68 -2.93 -8.83 -5.85
N TRP A 69 -3.40 -8.07 -4.91
CA TRP A 69 -4.53 -8.45 -4.07
C TRP A 69 -5.32 -7.22 -3.62
N TRP A 70 -6.55 -7.47 -3.29
CA TRP A 70 -7.42 -6.49 -2.68
C TRP A 70 -8.35 -7.17 -1.67
N ALA A 71 -8.82 -6.42 -0.71
CA ALA A 71 -9.83 -6.87 0.24
C ALA A 71 -10.73 -5.70 0.62
N VAL A 72 -12.00 -5.98 0.80
CA VAL A 72 -13.00 -5.05 1.34
C VAL A 72 -13.76 -5.74 2.43
N TRP A 73 -13.79 -5.16 3.60
CA TRP A 73 -14.59 -5.63 4.72
C TRP A 73 -15.71 -4.64 5.04
N ASP A 74 -16.95 -5.09 4.81
CA ASP A 74 -18.14 -4.40 5.27
C ASP A 74 -18.36 -4.73 6.75
N ARG A 75 -18.07 -3.76 7.60
CA ARG A 75 -18.16 -3.95 9.07
C ARG A 75 -19.58 -4.11 9.54
N ARG A 76 -20.55 -3.47 8.90
CA ARG A 76 -21.96 -3.55 9.29
C ARG A 76 -22.56 -4.91 9.01
N ARG A 77 -22.20 -5.47 7.86
CA ARG A 77 -22.71 -6.78 7.42
C ARG A 77 -21.84 -7.94 7.85
N GLY A 78 -20.60 -7.67 8.32
CA GLY A 78 -19.64 -8.71 8.61
C GLY A 78 -19.16 -9.47 7.38
N ILE A 79 -19.21 -8.85 6.20
CA ILE A 79 -18.86 -9.49 4.93
C ILE A 79 -17.47 -9.08 4.50
N LEU A 80 -16.63 -10.07 4.24
CA LEU A 80 -15.31 -9.91 3.63
C LEU A 80 -15.36 -10.36 2.18
N ALA A 81 -14.96 -9.47 1.28
CA ALA A 81 -14.69 -9.80 -0.12
C ALA A 81 -13.20 -9.58 -0.38
N GLU A 82 -12.53 -10.56 -0.95
CA GLU A 82 -11.09 -10.47 -1.23
C GLU A 82 -10.73 -11.28 -2.47
N HIS A 83 -9.64 -10.90 -3.11
CA HIS A 83 -9.03 -11.68 -4.19
C HIS A 83 -7.54 -11.44 -4.26
N THR A 84 -6.79 -12.51 -4.43
CA THR A 84 -5.36 -12.50 -4.71
C THR A 84 -5.09 -13.14 -6.05
N ARG A 85 -4.31 -12.47 -6.88
CA ARG A 85 -3.78 -13.04 -8.14
C ARG A 85 -2.27 -13.17 -8.02
N LEU A 86 -1.82 -14.39 -8.10
CA LEU A 86 -0.40 -14.74 -8.20
C LEU A 86 -0.04 -14.83 -9.67
N LEU A 87 0.94 -14.07 -10.11
CA LEU A 87 1.43 -13.98 -11.48
C LEU A 87 0.41 -13.43 -12.49
N GLY A 88 0.87 -12.56 -13.35
CA GLY A 88 0.07 -11.98 -14.43
C GLY A 88 -0.27 -10.51 -14.25
N ARG A 89 -1.06 -9.97 -15.17
CA ARG A 89 -1.53 -8.58 -15.15
C ARG A 89 -2.52 -8.37 -14.01
N GLY A 90 -2.24 -7.36 -13.21
CA GLY A 90 -2.84 -7.18 -11.92
C GLY A 90 -4.31 -6.78 -11.92
N LEU A 91 -4.98 -7.25 -10.90
CA LEU A 91 -6.29 -6.76 -10.47
C LEU A 91 -6.21 -5.31 -9.97
N VAL A 92 -5.02 -4.91 -9.51
CA VAL A 92 -4.74 -3.61 -8.90
C VAL A 92 -3.72 -2.87 -9.74
N ARG A 93 -3.98 -1.61 -10.03
CA ARG A 93 -3.05 -0.72 -10.73
C ARG A 93 -2.86 0.56 -9.93
N PHE A 94 -1.62 0.95 -9.76
CA PHE A 94 -1.24 2.24 -9.18
C PHE A 94 -0.69 3.14 -10.27
N GLY A 95 -1.27 4.32 -10.39
CA GLY A 95 -0.81 5.38 -11.27
C GLY A 95 0.08 6.40 -10.58
N ALA A 96 0.40 7.47 -11.27
CA ALA A 96 1.10 8.61 -10.70
C ALA A 96 0.22 9.35 -9.67
N GLY A 97 0.86 10.04 -8.70
CA GLY A 97 0.15 10.84 -7.73
C GLY A 97 -0.69 10.07 -6.71
N GLY A 98 -0.34 8.82 -6.43
CA GLY A 98 -1.02 8.03 -5.40
C GLY A 98 -2.38 7.48 -5.82
N ARG A 99 -2.76 7.62 -7.08
CA ARG A 99 -4.00 7.03 -7.60
C ARG A 99 -3.88 5.52 -7.71
N GLY A 100 -4.89 4.82 -7.26
CA GLY A 100 -5.02 3.38 -7.41
C GLY A 100 -6.35 3.01 -8.06
N ARG A 101 -6.39 1.88 -8.72
CA ARG A 101 -7.62 1.29 -9.26
C ARG A 101 -7.61 -0.20 -9.03
N VAL A 102 -8.71 -0.70 -8.54
CA VAL A 102 -9.02 -2.12 -8.48
C VAL A 102 -10.12 -2.39 -9.52
N ALA A 103 -9.93 -3.38 -10.35
CA ALA A 103 -10.95 -3.86 -11.29
C ALA A 103 -10.91 -5.38 -11.33
N ASP A 104 -11.94 -6.00 -10.81
CA ASP A 104 -12.04 -7.45 -10.70
C ASP A 104 -13.49 -7.89 -10.51
N ARG A 105 -13.98 -8.78 -11.39
CA ARG A 105 -15.29 -9.46 -11.27
C ARG A 105 -16.46 -8.53 -10.92
N GLY A 106 -16.52 -7.35 -11.53
CA GLY A 106 -17.57 -6.37 -11.26
C GLY A 106 -17.31 -5.47 -10.05
N VAL A 107 -16.17 -5.61 -9.36
CA VAL A 107 -15.71 -4.68 -8.34
C VAL A 107 -14.84 -3.63 -9.00
N ALA A 108 -15.12 -2.37 -8.76
CA ALA A 108 -14.30 -1.23 -9.17
C ALA A 108 -14.15 -0.27 -7.98
N ILE A 109 -12.91 0.06 -7.62
CA ILE A 109 -12.56 0.98 -6.55
C ILE A 109 -11.53 1.98 -7.08
#